data_b54c7691a17ae0ecdbcca1bb4c0cbd82
#
_entry.id   b54c7691a17ae0ecdbcca1bb4c0cbd82
#
_cell.length_a   1.000
_cell.length_b   1.000
_cell.length_c   1.000
_cell.angle_alpha   90.00
_cell.angle_beta   90.00
_cell.angle_gamma   90.00
#
_symmetry.space_group_name_H-M   'P 1'
#
loop_
_entity.id
_entity.type
_entity.pdbx_description
1 polymer ?
#
loop_
_entity_poly.entity_id
_entity_poly.type
_entity_poly.pdbx_seq_one_letter_code
_entity_poly.pdbx_strand_id
1 'polypeptide(L)'
;VATQLNNLFQTNPELFKIVSRSRGGWYPFGSPIWSDYDDIYFSDLLQNGKIRQIFGHTMGSIMRNYKNMYCLDCQKVFRVTDQEVKEY
;
A
#
# COMPACT_ATOMS: atom_id res chain seq x y z
N VAL A 1 8.97 -6.46 8.94
CA VAL A 1 7.91 -6.54 7.91
C VAL A 1 8.32 -7.43 6.75
N ALA A 2 9.50 -7.21 6.17
CA ALA A 2 9.96 -8.02 5.03
C ALA A 2 10.06 -9.52 5.36
N THR A 3 10.64 -9.87 6.50
CA THR A 3 10.75 -11.27 6.94
C THR A 3 9.38 -11.91 7.11
N GLN A 4 8.45 -11.19 7.70
CA GLN A 4 7.08 -11.66 7.91
C GLN A 4 6.36 -11.89 6.58
N LEU A 5 6.48 -10.99 5.61
CA LEU A 5 5.90 -11.14 4.28
C LEU A 5 6.52 -12.30 3.51
N ASN A 6 7.84 -12.46 3.57
CA ASN A 6 8.54 -13.58 2.92
C ASN A 6 8.13 -14.92 3.51
N ASN A 7 8.02 -15.02 4.83
CA ASN A 7 7.56 -16.23 5.49
C ASN A 7 6.11 -16.55 5.11
N LEU A 8 5.24 -15.55 5.08
CA LEU A 8 3.85 -15.71 4.68
C LEU A 8 3.73 -16.20 3.23
N PHE A 9 4.54 -15.65 2.33
CA PHE A 9 4.56 -16.10 0.93
C PHE A 9 4.98 -17.57 0.80
N GLN A 10 5.95 -18.01 1.58
CA GLN A 10 6.39 -19.41 1.56
C GLN A 10 5.37 -20.38 2.16
N THR A 11 4.70 -19.97 3.23
CA THR A 11 3.75 -20.84 3.95
C THR A 11 2.35 -20.81 3.36
N ASN A 12 1.93 -19.69 2.76
CA ASN A 12 0.60 -19.51 2.22
C ASN A 12 0.61 -18.58 0.99
N PRO A 13 1.20 -19.05 -0.14
CA PRO A 13 1.34 -18.22 -1.34
C PRO A 13 0.00 -17.81 -1.96
N GLU A 14 -1.08 -18.55 -1.71
CA GLU A 14 -2.41 -18.25 -2.25
C GLU A 14 -2.95 -16.91 -1.75
N LEU A 15 -2.54 -16.46 -0.56
CA LEU A 15 -2.95 -15.17 -0.04
C LEU A 15 -2.49 -14.00 -0.93
N PHE A 16 -1.39 -14.17 -1.66
CA PHE A 16 -0.85 -13.13 -2.54
C PHE A 16 -1.57 -13.02 -3.87
N LYS A 17 -2.48 -13.95 -4.17
CA LYS A 17 -3.29 -13.95 -5.39
C LYS A 17 -4.66 -13.29 -5.19
N ILE A 18 -4.99 -12.88 -3.98
CA ILE A 18 -6.27 -12.27 -3.67
C ILE A 18 -6.33 -10.87 -4.26
N VAL A 19 -7.34 -10.62 -5.09
CA VAL A 19 -7.57 -9.35 -5.77
C VAL A 19 -8.90 -8.76 -5.29
N SER A 20 -8.89 -7.50 -4.87
CA SER A 20 -10.09 -6.81 -4.41
C SER A 20 -11.05 -6.47 -5.57
N ARG A 21 -12.30 -6.18 -5.22
CA ARG A 21 -13.31 -5.74 -6.20
C ARG A 21 -12.92 -4.45 -6.90
N SER A 22 -12.28 -3.52 -6.22
CA SER A 22 -11.79 -2.28 -6.81
C SER A 22 -10.74 -2.50 -7.91
N ARG A 23 -10.14 -3.68 -7.95
CA ARG A 23 -9.16 -4.09 -8.96
C ARG A 23 -9.68 -5.19 -9.90
N GLY A 24 -10.99 -5.40 -9.94
CA GLY A 24 -11.61 -6.40 -10.80
C GLY A 24 -11.66 -7.80 -10.24
N GLY A 25 -11.32 -8.00 -8.98
CA GLY A 25 -11.40 -9.29 -8.30
C GLY A 25 -12.73 -9.53 -7.60
N TRP A 26 -12.74 -10.48 -6.69
CA TRP A 26 -13.95 -10.94 -6.02
C TRP A 26 -13.99 -10.68 -4.51
N TYR A 27 -12.88 -10.23 -3.95
CA TYR A 27 -12.70 -10.08 -2.50
C TYR A 27 -12.91 -8.64 -2.05
N PRO A 28 -13.29 -8.42 -0.78
CA PRO A 28 -13.42 -7.06 -0.23
C PRO A 28 -12.09 -6.30 -0.21
N PHE A 29 -10.99 -7.01 0.04
CA PHE A 29 -9.64 -6.45 0.11
C PHE A 29 -8.69 -7.23 -0.78
N GLY A 30 -7.65 -6.56 -1.27
CA GLY A 30 -6.56 -7.19 -1.99
C GLY A 30 -5.47 -7.74 -1.07
N SER A 31 -4.61 -8.56 -1.65
CA SER A 31 -3.39 -9.03 -1.00
C SER A 31 -2.36 -7.89 -0.87
N PRO A 32 -1.23 -8.12 -0.19
CA PRO A 32 -0.19 -7.10 -0.08
C PRO A 32 0.32 -6.54 -1.41
N ILE A 33 0.26 -7.35 -2.49
CA ILE A 33 0.70 -6.91 -3.83
C ILE A 33 -0.46 -6.46 -4.73
N TRP A 34 -1.70 -6.64 -4.32
CA TRP A 34 -2.90 -6.25 -5.07
C TRP A 34 -3.78 -5.27 -4.30
N SER A 35 -3.25 -4.66 -3.25
CA SER A 35 -3.98 -3.65 -2.49
C SER A 35 -4.18 -2.39 -3.32
N ASP A 36 -5.39 -1.86 -3.24
CA ASP A 36 -5.73 -0.55 -3.79
C ASP A 36 -5.58 0.53 -2.72
N TYR A 37 -5.60 1.80 -3.12
CA TYR A 37 -5.58 2.91 -2.17
C TYR A 37 -6.69 2.78 -1.12
N ASP A 38 -7.90 2.45 -1.58
CA ASP A 38 -9.05 2.31 -0.68
C ASP A 38 -8.88 1.14 0.30
N ASP A 39 -8.29 0.03 -0.16
CA ASP A 39 -8.01 -1.11 0.72
C ASP A 39 -7.09 -0.69 1.88
N ILE A 40 -6.05 0.08 1.58
CA ILE A 40 -5.09 0.54 2.57
C ILE A 40 -5.68 1.63 3.46
N TYR A 41 -6.46 2.54 2.88
CA TYR A 41 -7.11 3.62 3.60
C TYR A 41 -8.06 3.12 4.69
N PHE A 42 -8.82 2.07 4.39
CA PHE A 42 -9.79 1.48 5.32
C PHE A 42 -9.22 0.35 6.18
N SER A 43 -7.96 -0.01 5.99
CA SER A 43 -7.31 -1.03 6.81
C SER A 43 -6.72 -0.44 8.09
N ASP A 44 -6.38 -1.30 9.03
CA ASP A 44 -5.61 -0.88 10.19
C ASP A 44 -4.19 -0.50 9.77
N LEU A 45 -3.73 0.62 10.28
CA LEU A 45 -2.39 1.10 10.00
C LEU A 45 -1.35 0.23 10.70
N LEU A 46 -0.26 -0.07 10.01
CA LEU A 46 0.87 -0.79 10.62
C LEU A 46 1.34 -0.07 11.87
N GLN A 47 1.33 -0.79 13.00
CA GLN A 47 1.69 -0.27 14.31
C GLN A 47 1.00 1.06 14.65
N ASN A 48 -0.31 1.16 14.37
CA ASN A 48 -1.09 2.37 14.62
C ASN A 48 -0.53 3.63 13.92
N GLY A 49 0.02 3.45 12.71
CA GLY A 49 0.59 4.53 11.92
C GLY A 49 2.03 4.90 12.29
N LYS A 50 2.71 4.14 13.13
CA LYS A 50 4.12 4.37 13.45
C LYS A 50 5.05 3.98 12.30
N ILE A 51 4.64 3.04 11.45
CA ILE A 51 5.39 2.64 10.27
C ILE A 51 4.87 3.41 9.07
N ARG A 52 5.75 4.13 8.39
CA ARG A 52 5.42 4.80 7.13
C ARG A 52 5.20 3.77 6.03
N GLN A 53 4.09 3.91 5.33
CA GLN A 53 3.76 3.09 4.17
C GLN A 53 3.78 3.95 2.92
N ILE A 54 4.59 3.55 1.93
CA ILE A 54 4.69 4.23 0.65
C ILE A 54 4.32 3.22 -0.42
N PHE A 55 3.36 3.58 -1.25
CA PHE A 55 2.83 2.68 -2.26
C PHE A 55 2.38 3.43 -3.50
N GLY A 56 2.08 2.69 -4.55
CA GLY A 56 1.54 3.19 -5.80
C GLY A 56 0.34 2.36 -6.24
N HIS A 57 0.23 2.12 -7.54
CA HIS A 57 -0.74 1.24 -8.19
C HIS A 57 -2.17 1.78 -8.28
N THR A 58 -2.51 2.83 -7.53
CA THR A 58 -3.79 3.53 -7.68
C THR A 58 -3.51 4.94 -8.16
N MET A 59 -3.59 5.14 -9.46
CA MET A 59 -3.24 6.41 -10.11
C MET A 59 -4.12 7.56 -9.63
N GLY A 60 -3.51 8.71 -9.45
CA GLY A 60 -4.18 9.96 -9.10
C GLY A 60 -3.49 11.15 -9.72
N SER A 61 -4.08 12.33 -9.59
CA SER A 61 -3.50 13.58 -10.10
C SER A 61 -2.51 14.23 -9.13
N ILE A 62 -2.60 13.88 -7.85
CA ILE A 62 -1.74 14.41 -6.79
C ILE A 62 -1.34 13.27 -5.84
N MET A 63 -0.30 13.50 -5.07
CA MET A 63 0.03 12.64 -3.94
C MET A 63 -1.14 12.64 -2.94
N ARG A 64 -1.52 11.45 -2.51
CA ARG A 64 -2.54 11.27 -1.47
C ARG A 64 -1.87 10.76 -0.22
N ASN A 65 -2.13 11.39 0.90
CA ASN A 65 -1.62 10.93 2.17
C ASN A 65 -2.70 10.95 3.25
N TYR A 66 -2.64 9.96 4.10
CA TYR A 66 -3.49 9.86 5.28
C TYR A 66 -2.66 9.28 6.41
N LYS A 67 -2.51 10.05 7.48
CA LYS A 67 -1.59 9.68 8.57
C LYS A 67 -0.21 9.36 8.00
N ASN A 68 0.30 8.15 8.20
CA ASN A 68 1.63 7.74 7.73
C ASN A 68 1.57 6.86 6.47
N MET A 69 0.51 6.97 5.69
CA MET A 69 0.34 6.31 4.39
C MET A 69 0.45 7.32 3.27
N TYR A 70 1.25 7.01 2.25
CA TYR A 70 1.52 7.89 1.11
C TYR A 70 1.35 7.11 -0.19
N CYS A 71 0.37 7.51 -1.00
CA CYS A 71 0.22 7.00 -2.36
C CYS A 71 0.88 7.98 -3.32
N LEU A 72 1.96 7.57 -3.97
CA LEU A 72 2.79 8.42 -4.83
C LEU A 72 2.52 8.21 -6.32
N ASP A 73 1.52 7.43 -6.69
CA ASP A 73 1.21 7.15 -8.10
C ASP A 73 0.46 8.33 -8.74
N CYS A 74 1.19 9.39 -9.05
CA CYS A 74 0.63 10.60 -9.66
C CYS A 74 1.57 11.21 -10.73
N GLN A 75 2.41 10.38 -11.33
CA GLN A 75 3.32 10.78 -12.42
C GLN A 75 4.27 11.92 -12.06
N LYS A 76 4.72 11.94 -10.81
CA LYS A 76 5.65 12.96 -10.29
C LYS A 76 6.81 12.28 -9.59
N VAL A 77 7.87 13.04 -9.37
CA VAL A 77 9.05 12.58 -8.64
C VAL A 77 8.99 13.07 -7.21
N PHE A 78 9.30 12.20 -6.27
CA PHE A 78 9.28 12.50 -4.85
C PHE A 78 10.62 12.20 -4.21
N ARG A 79 10.98 13.03 -3.24
CA ARG A 79 12.08 12.77 -2.34
C ARG A 79 11.53 12.23 -1.02
N VAL A 80 12.06 11.10 -0.60
CA VAL A 80 11.66 10.44 0.64
C VAL A 80 12.84 10.43 1.60
N THR A 81 12.65 10.96 2.78
CA THR A 81 13.61 10.92 3.88
C THR A 81 12.93 10.35 5.12
N ASP A 82 13.70 10.17 6.20
CA ASP A 82 13.13 9.74 7.48
C ASP A 82 12.11 10.74 8.04
N GLN A 83 12.22 12.01 7.67
CA GLN A 83 11.37 13.08 8.18
C GLN A 83 10.19 13.40 7.27
N GLU A 84 10.32 13.24 5.95
CA GLU A 84 9.30 13.74 5.04
C GLU A 84 9.19 12.96 3.73
N VAL A 85 8.05 13.12 3.08
CA VAL A 85 7.81 12.78 1.67
C VAL A 85 7.43 14.07 0.97
N LYS A 86 8.24 14.51 0.01
CA LYS A 86 8.09 15.80 -0.63
C LYS A 86 8.22 15.69 -2.14
N GLU A 87 7.33 16.38 -2.87
CA GLU A 87 7.44 16.49 -4.32
C GLU A 87 8.73 17.21 -4.70
N TYR A 88 9.39 16.68 -5.70
CA TYR A 88 10.66 17.20 -6.19
C TYR A 88 10.49 18.44 -7.04
#